data_63388be6608cbd8d009d520ab18e3ffa
#
_entry.id   63388be6608cbd8d009d520ab18e3ffa
#
_cell.length_a   1.000
_cell.length_b   1.000
_cell.length_c   1.000
_cell.angle_alpha   90.00
_cell.angle_beta   90.00
_cell.angle_gamma   90.00
#
_symmetry.space_group_name_H-M   'P 1'
#
loop_
_entity.id
_entity.type
_entity.pdbx_description
1 polymer ?
#
loop_
_entity_poly.entity_id
_entity_poly.type
_entity_poly.pdbx_seq_one_letter_code
_entity_poly.pdbx_strand_id
1 'polypeptide(L)'
;VICGAESWDDIETFGYAKVEFLRRYLPYVHGIPSDDTLRRFFRAIDPTQFQRLFIEWIRAWLHPEVADKVVAIDGKTLRGSRDGEQLPIHLVSAFASEAGIVLGQTKTHEKSNEITAIPELLEWLDVRGAIVTIDAMGCQKAIAEKIVDQGGDYLLALKGNQSSLQDDVRLHFEEPSPQASSQMEQAETLDKGHGRVEVRRCCVSTDID
;
A
#
# COMPACT_ATOMS: atom_id res chain seq x y z
N VAL A 1 -19.63 -2.04 1.47
CA VAL A 1 -18.32 -1.66 0.95
C VAL A 1 -17.73 -2.79 0.12
N ILE A 2 -17.37 -3.95 0.69
CA ILE A 2 -16.77 -5.09 -0.06
C ILE A 2 -17.66 -5.55 -1.22
N CYS A 3 -18.99 -5.43 -1.07
CA CYS A 3 -19.97 -5.82 -2.08
C CYS A 3 -20.41 -4.65 -3.00
N GLY A 4 -19.61 -3.58 -3.09
CA GLY A 4 -19.84 -2.45 -3.99
C GLY A 4 -20.72 -1.33 -3.44
N ALA A 5 -21.10 -1.34 -2.16
CA ALA A 5 -21.78 -0.22 -1.54
C ALA A 5 -20.82 0.97 -1.36
N GLU A 6 -21.14 2.13 -1.94
CA GLU A 6 -20.28 3.32 -1.94
C GLU A 6 -20.82 4.44 -1.03
N SER A 7 -22.09 4.38 -0.66
CA SER A 7 -22.75 5.34 0.23
C SER A 7 -23.38 4.66 1.45
N TRP A 8 -23.80 5.46 2.42
CA TRP A 8 -24.52 4.95 3.61
C TRP A 8 -25.88 4.37 3.22
N ASP A 9 -26.56 4.99 2.25
CA ASP A 9 -27.83 4.51 1.68
C ASP A 9 -27.67 3.15 1.00
N ASP A 10 -26.56 2.95 0.26
CA ASP A 10 -26.25 1.66 -0.37
C ASP A 10 -26.01 0.57 0.67
N ILE A 11 -25.34 0.91 1.77
CA ILE A 11 -25.08 -0.04 2.88
C ILE A 11 -26.41 -0.44 3.54
N GLU A 12 -27.31 0.50 3.79
CA GLU A 12 -28.64 0.23 4.32
C GLU A 12 -29.45 -0.64 3.35
N THR A 13 -29.47 -0.28 2.06
CA THR A 13 -30.14 -1.04 0.99
C THR A 13 -29.62 -2.46 0.89
N PHE A 14 -28.30 -2.64 0.93
CA PHE A 14 -27.66 -3.96 0.98
C PHE A 14 -28.10 -4.74 2.22
N GLY A 15 -28.17 -4.07 3.38
CA GLY A 15 -28.62 -4.66 4.62
C GLY A 15 -30.01 -5.27 4.50
N TYR A 16 -30.96 -4.52 3.94
CA TYR A 16 -32.32 -5.03 3.70
C TYR A 16 -32.35 -6.16 2.69
N ALA A 17 -31.61 -6.04 1.59
CA ALA A 17 -31.57 -7.06 0.54
C ALA A 17 -30.93 -8.37 1.01
N LYS A 18 -30.06 -8.33 2.03
CA LYS A 18 -29.31 -9.48 2.53
C LYS A 18 -29.57 -9.82 4.00
N VAL A 19 -30.67 -9.35 4.56
CA VAL A 19 -30.97 -9.51 6.00
C VAL A 19 -30.96 -10.97 6.45
N GLU A 20 -31.47 -11.89 5.67
CA GLU A 20 -31.50 -13.32 6.01
C GLU A 20 -30.08 -13.93 6.03
N PHE A 21 -29.20 -13.46 5.14
CA PHE A 21 -27.79 -13.85 5.19
C PHE A 21 -27.09 -13.26 6.41
N LEU A 22 -27.31 -11.98 6.71
CA LEU A 22 -26.70 -11.28 7.83
C LEU A 22 -27.15 -11.84 9.17
N ARG A 23 -28.38 -12.35 9.28
CA ARG A 23 -28.89 -13.01 10.48
C ARG A 23 -28.15 -14.28 10.87
N ARG A 24 -27.36 -14.86 9.99
CA ARG A 24 -26.46 -15.99 10.33
C ARG A 24 -25.33 -15.58 11.25
N TYR A 25 -24.99 -14.29 11.30
CA TYR A 25 -23.89 -13.75 12.08
C TYR A 25 -24.36 -12.92 13.27
N LEU A 26 -25.42 -12.13 13.09
CA LEU A 26 -26.00 -11.27 14.13
C LEU A 26 -27.54 -11.34 14.07
N PRO A 27 -28.23 -11.30 15.20
CA PRO A 27 -29.67 -11.52 15.24
C PRO A 27 -30.49 -10.41 14.57
N TYR A 28 -29.98 -9.19 14.47
CA TYR A 28 -30.71 -8.02 13.94
C TYR A 28 -32.13 -7.87 14.49
N VAL A 29 -32.29 -7.98 15.82
CA VAL A 29 -33.57 -7.96 16.52
C VAL A 29 -34.38 -6.70 16.23
N HIS A 30 -33.70 -5.56 16.04
CA HIS A 30 -34.29 -4.26 15.76
C HIS A 30 -34.24 -3.89 14.27
N GLY A 31 -33.94 -4.85 13.40
CA GLY A 31 -33.80 -4.63 11.96
C GLY A 31 -32.42 -4.09 11.55
N ILE A 32 -32.32 -3.69 10.30
CA ILE A 32 -31.10 -3.08 9.74
C ILE A 32 -31.00 -1.63 10.19
N PRO A 33 -29.82 -1.17 10.64
CA PRO A 33 -29.60 0.23 10.99
C PRO A 33 -29.82 1.13 9.76
N SER A 34 -30.46 2.28 9.96
CA SER A 34 -30.58 3.29 8.91
C SER A 34 -29.22 3.91 8.55
N ASP A 35 -29.16 4.51 7.35
CA ASP A 35 -28.00 5.28 6.87
C ASP A 35 -27.53 6.32 7.88
N ASP A 36 -28.43 7.08 8.48
CA ASP A 36 -28.13 8.06 9.53
C ASP A 36 -27.55 7.43 10.80
N THR A 37 -28.03 6.25 11.19
CA THR A 37 -27.49 5.50 12.34
C THR A 37 -26.06 5.05 12.07
N LEU A 38 -25.81 4.50 10.88
CA LEU A 38 -24.48 4.09 10.44
C LEU A 38 -23.54 5.29 10.39
N ARG A 39 -23.96 6.42 9.80
CA ARG A 39 -23.19 7.66 9.71
C ARG A 39 -22.81 8.20 11.10
N ARG A 40 -23.77 8.25 12.04
CA ARG A 40 -23.50 8.69 13.40
C ARG A 40 -22.54 7.77 14.14
N PHE A 41 -22.71 6.46 13.99
CA PHE A 41 -21.82 5.47 14.57
C PHE A 41 -20.38 5.64 14.09
N PHE A 42 -20.15 5.68 12.78
CA PHE A 42 -18.81 5.84 12.21
C PHE A 42 -18.17 7.21 12.53
N ARG A 43 -18.97 8.27 12.71
CA ARG A 43 -18.45 9.56 13.20
C ARG A 43 -18.01 9.53 14.66
N ALA A 44 -18.55 8.64 15.46
CA ALA A 44 -18.23 8.51 16.89
C ALA A 44 -17.04 7.58 17.16
N ILE A 45 -16.66 6.77 16.17
CA ILE A 45 -15.49 5.86 16.30
C ILE A 45 -14.21 6.68 16.27
N ASP A 46 -13.31 6.41 17.21
CA ASP A 46 -11.93 6.86 17.16
C ASP A 46 -11.19 6.15 16.02
N PRO A 47 -10.70 6.89 14.99
CA PRO A 47 -10.06 6.27 13.81
C PRO A 47 -8.82 5.46 14.17
N THR A 48 -8.05 5.89 15.16
CA THR A 48 -6.80 5.24 15.57
C THR A 48 -7.10 3.90 16.26
N GLN A 49 -8.09 3.89 17.14
CA GLN A 49 -8.52 2.64 17.80
C GLN A 49 -9.13 1.67 16.79
N PHE A 50 -9.96 2.15 15.88
CA PHE A 50 -10.54 1.33 14.82
C PHE A 50 -9.46 0.69 13.95
N GLN A 51 -8.46 1.46 13.56
CA GLN A 51 -7.34 0.99 12.77
C GLN A 51 -6.53 -0.10 13.50
N ARG A 52 -6.24 0.08 14.79
CA ARG A 52 -5.55 -0.95 15.59
C ARG A 52 -6.33 -2.26 15.62
N LEU A 53 -7.62 -2.19 15.94
CA LEU A 53 -8.49 -3.37 15.97
C LEU A 53 -8.58 -4.04 14.59
N PHE A 54 -8.61 -3.25 13.52
CA PHE A 54 -8.62 -3.77 12.15
C PHE A 54 -7.32 -4.52 11.82
N ILE A 55 -6.17 -3.95 12.17
CA ILE A 55 -4.86 -4.59 11.96
C ILE A 55 -4.75 -5.88 12.79
N GLU A 56 -5.16 -5.85 14.07
CA GLU A 56 -5.17 -7.04 14.93
C GLU A 56 -6.08 -8.14 14.36
N TRP A 57 -7.25 -7.76 13.85
CA TRP A 57 -8.19 -8.68 13.22
C TRP A 57 -7.60 -9.29 11.94
N ILE A 58 -7.00 -8.48 11.06
CA ILE A 58 -6.31 -8.96 9.86
C ILE A 58 -5.19 -9.93 10.22
N ARG A 59 -4.35 -9.60 11.22
CA ARG A 59 -3.26 -10.47 11.68
C ARG A 59 -3.75 -11.80 12.22
N ALA A 60 -4.86 -11.80 12.95
CA ALA A 60 -5.47 -13.03 13.48
C ALA A 60 -6.07 -13.91 12.37
N TRP A 61 -6.43 -13.30 11.24
CA TRP A 61 -7.05 -13.97 10.09
C TRP A 61 -6.02 -14.44 9.04
N LEU A 62 -4.93 -13.71 8.89
CA LEU A 62 -3.80 -14.12 8.06
C LEU A 62 -3.05 -15.22 8.78
N HIS A 63 -3.23 -16.46 8.32
CA HIS A 63 -2.39 -17.57 8.75
C HIS A 63 -0.92 -17.28 8.43
N PRO A 64 0.03 -17.71 9.30
CA PRO A 64 1.48 -17.54 9.05
C PRO A 64 1.97 -18.13 7.71
N GLU A 65 1.22 -19.10 7.15
CA GLU A 65 1.51 -19.70 5.85
C GLU A 65 1.10 -18.80 4.66
N VAL A 66 0.30 -17.76 4.92
CA VAL A 66 -0.10 -16.71 3.96
C VAL A 66 0.65 -15.40 4.26
N ALA A 67 1.78 -15.49 4.97
CA ALA A 67 2.66 -14.33 5.13
C ALA A 67 3.11 -13.88 3.74
N ASP A 68 2.53 -12.78 3.28
CA ASP A 68 2.82 -12.25 1.95
C ASP A 68 4.32 -11.98 1.83
N LYS A 69 4.89 -12.55 0.79
CA LYS A 69 6.28 -12.28 0.44
C LYS A 69 6.50 -10.86 -0.05
N VAL A 70 5.44 -10.18 -0.50
CA VAL A 70 5.52 -8.81 -1.02
C VAL A 70 4.46 -7.92 -0.39
N VAL A 71 4.91 -6.88 0.28
CA VAL A 71 4.08 -5.82 0.86
C VAL A 71 4.31 -4.53 0.08
N ALA A 72 3.32 -4.10 -0.69
CA ALA A 72 3.39 -2.85 -1.43
C ALA A 72 2.90 -1.68 -0.58
N ILE A 73 3.72 -0.64 -0.42
CA ILE A 73 3.33 0.60 0.24
C ILE A 73 3.17 1.69 -0.82
N ASP A 74 1.99 2.28 -0.88
CA ASP A 74 1.64 3.33 -1.84
C ASP A 74 0.81 4.44 -1.19
N GLY A 75 1.05 5.67 -1.63
CA GLY A 75 0.32 6.85 -1.20
C GLY A 75 -0.73 7.27 -2.23
N LYS A 76 -1.98 7.46 -1.78
CA LYS A 76 -3.08 7.84 -2.68
C LYS A 76 -3.95 8.95 -2.11
N THR A 77 -4.14 9.99 -2.94
CA THR A 77 -5.13 11.03 -2.63
C THR A 77 -6.53 10.54 -2.96
N LEU A 78 -7.41 10.54 -1.97
CA LEU A 78 -8.80 10.12 -2.16
C LEU A 78 -9.56 11.13 -3.02
N ARG A 79 -10.12 10.67 -4.12
CA ARG A 79 -10.99 11.48 -4.98
C ARG A 79 -12.27 11.83 -4.23
N GLY A 80 -12.74 13.08 -4.36
CA GLY A 80 -13.98 13.53 -3.72
C GLY A 80 -13.88 13.77 -2.20
N SER A 81 -12.70 13.63 -1.60
CA SER A 81 -12.49 13.91 -0.17
C SER A 81 -12.25 15.39 0.16
N ARG A 82 -12.24 16.26 -0.86
CA ARG A 82 -12.17 17.71 -0.67
C ARG A 82 -13.53 18.22 -0.26
N ASP A 83 -13.59 18.92 0.87
CA ASP A 83 -14.80 19.57 1.36
C ASP A 83 -14.51 21.05 1.66
N GLY A 84 -15.01 21.94 0.81
CA GLY A 84 -14.77 23.37 0.90
C GLY A 84 -13.27 23.74 0.87
N GLU A 85 -12.79 24.34 1.97
CA GLU A 85 -11.38 24.74 2.14
C GLU A 85 -10.49 23.59 2.64
N GLN A 86 -11.06 22.44 3.01
CA GLN A 86 -10.28 21.30 3.49
C GLN A 86 -9.51 20.63 2.34
N LEU A 87 -8.24 20.38 2.58
CA LEU A 87 -7.39 19.65 1.64
C LEU A 87 -7.91 18.20 1.49
N PRO A 88 -7.76 17.62 0.29
CA PRO A 88 -8.15 16.24 0.06
C PRO A 88 -7.34 15.30 0.97
N ILE A 89 -7.99 14.23 1.42
CA ILE A 89 -7.36 13.22 2.27
C ILE A 89 -6.34 12.43 1.43
N HIS A 90 -5.11 12.40 1.92
CA HIS A 90 -4.06 11.54 1.39
C HIS A 90 -3.84 10.35 2.34
N LEU A 91 -3.86 9.14 1.80
CA LEU A 91 -3.66 7.90 2.55
C LEU A 91 -2.39 7.21 2.07
N VAL A 92 -1.61 6.72 3.01
CA VAL A 92 -0.55 5.73 2.75
C VAL A 92 -1.08 4.38 3.19
N SER A 93 -1.01 3.40 2.30
CA SER A 93 -1.56 2.06 2.51
C SER A 93 -0.48 1.01 2.32
N ALA A 94 -0.48 -0.01 3.17
CA ALA A 94 0.30 -1.22 2.98
C ALA A 94 -0.63 -2.33 2.48
N PHE A 95 -0.29 -2.91 1.35
CA PHE A 95 -1.08 -3.91 0.64
C PHE A 95 -0.31 -5.22 0.52
N ALA A 96 -0.90 -6.28 1.03
CA ALA A 96 -0.43 -7.65 0.88
C ALA A 96 -0.76 -8.14 -0.53
N SER A 97 0.24 -8.22 -1.40
CA SER A 97 0.03 -8.41 -2.84
C SER A 97 -0.52 -9.79 -3.20
N GLU A 98 -0.10 -10.84 -2.50
CA GLU A 98 -0.58 -12.21 -2.73
C GLU A 98 -1.96 -12.45 -2.12
N ALA A 99 -2.20 -11.94 -0.89
CA ALA A 99 -3.50 -12.08 -0.23
C ALA A 99 -4.57 -11.13 -0.79
N GLY A 100 -4.17 -10.07 -1.49
CA GLY A 100 -5.08 -9.06 -2.02
C GLY A 100 -5.76 -8.21 -0.93
N ILE A 101 -5.08 -7.99 0.21
CA ILE A 101 -5.65 -7.36 1.39
C ILE A 101 -4.83 -6.13 1.80
N VAL A 102 -5.52 -5.07 2.24
CA VAL A 102 -4.87 -3.93 2.90
C VAL A 102 -4.52 -4.32 4.33
N LEU A 103 -3.25 -4.30 4.68
CA LEU A 103 -2.73 -4.63 6.01
C LEU A 103 -2.89 -3.48 6.99
N GLY A 104 -2.80 -2.25 6.51
CA GLY A 104 -2.93 -1.05 7.31
C GLY A 104 -2.91 0.20 6.44
N GLN A 105 -3.41 1.29 7.00
CA GLN A 105 -3.43 2.59 6.33
C GLN A 105 -3.14 3.69 7.35
N THR A 106 -2.50 4.76 6.91
CA THR A 106 -2.37 5.97 7.71
C THR A 106 -2.73 7.20 6.90
N LYS A 107 -3.38 8.17 7.54
CA LYS A 107 -3.74 9.44 6.92
C LYS A 107 -2.58 10.40 7.02
N THR A 108 -2.26 11.07 5.92
CA THR A 108 -1.35 12.22 5.92
C THR A 108 -2.10 13.50 5.55
N HIS A 109 -1.60 14.64 6.00
CA HIS A 109 -2.22 15.93 5.64
C HIS A 109 -1.82 16.38 4.23
N GLU A 110 -0.66 15.96 3.75
CA GLU A 110 -0.11 16.30 2.44
C GLU A 110 0.68 15.13 1.87
N LYS A 111 0.83 15.09 0.54
CA LYS A 111 1.63 14.09 -0.15
C LYS A 111 3.10 14.12 0.29
N SER A 112 3.64 15.29 0.63
CA SER A 112 5.01 15.45 1.15
C SER A 112 5.25 14.73 2.49
N ASN A 113 4.20 14.38 3.21
CA ASN A 113 4.28 13.72 4.52
C ASN A 113 4.30 12.18 4.43
N GLU A 114 4.34 11.60 3.23
CA GLU A 114 4.49 10.14 3.06
C GLU A 114 5.77 9.63 3.74
N ILE A 115 6.86 10.39 3.65
CA ILE A 115 8.17 10.06 4.25
C ILE A 115 8.05 9.85 5.77
N THR A 116 7.17 10.60 6.44
CA THR A 116 6.93 10.45 7.88
C THR A 116 5.88 9.39 8.20
N ALA A 117 4.91 9.21 7.33
CA ALA A 117 3.81 8.28 7.52
C ALA A 117 4.22 6.81 7.29
N ILE A 118 5.14 6.55 6.35
CA ILE A 118 5.62 5.19 6.08
C ILE A 118 6.29 4.55 7.30
N PRO A 119 7.23 5.21 8.02
CA PRO A 119 7.79 4.67 9.25
C PRO A 119 6.74 4.37 10.34
N GLU A 120 5.74 5.24 10.50
CA GLU A 120 4.65 5.01 11.46
C GLU A 120 3.80 3.79 11.06
N LEU A 121 3.49 3.65 9.78
CA LEU A 121 2.75 2.51 9.27
C LEU A 121 3.52 1.19 9.48
N LEU A 122 4.83 1.19 9.22
CA LEU A 122 5.71 0.04 9.43
C LEU A 122 5.76 -0.42 10.89
N GLU A 123 5.58 0.46 11.89
CA GLU A 123 5.52 0.04 13.30
C GLU A 123 4.36 -0.91 13.61
N TRP A 124 3.31 -0.82 12.81
CA TRP A 124 2.11 -1.61 13.02
C TRP A 124 2.06 -2.88 12.15
N LEU A 125 3.06 -3.08 11.31
CA LEU A 125 3.14 -4.22 10.40
C LEU A 125 4.20 -5.22 10.88
N ASP A 126 3.99 -6.49 10.62
CA ASP A 126 5.02 -7.52 10.71
C ASP A 126 5.53 -7.78 9.28
N VAL A 127 6.70 -7.25 8.98
CA VAL A 127 7.33 -7.36 7.65
C VAL A 127 8.49 -8.37 7.62
N ARG A 128 8.65 -9.18 8.65
CA ARG A 128 9.71 -10.21 8.71
C ARG A 128 9.61 -11.20 7.56
N GLY A 129 10.69 -11.31 6.80
CA GLY A 129 10.78 -12.20 5.65
C GLY A 129 9.96 -11.75 4.43
N ALA A 130 9.36 -10.56 4.48
CA ALA A 130 8.68 -9.95 3.34
C ALA A 130 9.59 -8.98 2.59
N ILE A 131 9.32 -8.76 1.32
CA ILE A 131 9.91 -7.71 0.50
C ILE A 131 8.93 -6.52 0.50
N VAL A 132 9.35 -5.41 1.09
CA VAL A 132 8.56 -4.18 1.09
C VAL A 132 8.87 -3.36 -0.16
N THR A 133 7.87 -3.10 -1.00
CA THR A 133 8.05 -2.28 -2.20
C THR A 133 7.47 -0.89 -1.99
N ILE A 134 8.24 0.14 -2.32
CA ILE A 134 7.83 1.54 -2.14
C ILE A 134 8.24 2.35 -3.38
N ASP A 135 7.42 3.35 -3.74
CA ASP A 135 7.75 4.26 -4.81
C ASP A 135 8.93 5.20 -4.46
N ALA A 136 9.31 6.07 -5.40
CA ALA A 136 10.47 6.92 -5.24
C ALA A 136 10.37 7.93 -4.08
N MET A 137 9.17 8.30 -3.63
CA MET A 137 9.01 9.17 -2.46
C MET A 137 9.51 8.50 -1.20
N GLY A 138 9.30 7.20 -1.08
CA GLY A 138 9.78 6.39 0.04
C GLY A 138 11.22 5.90 -0.08
N CYS A 139 11.95 6.28 -1.14
CA CYS A 139 13.38 5.98 -1.26
C CYS A 139 14.21 6.84 -0.29
N GLN A 140 14.18 6.47 0.99
CA GLN A 140 14.82 7.16 2.10
C GLN A 140 15.60 6.16 2.96
N LYS A 141 16.82 6.55 3.37
CA LYS A 141 17.69 5.71 4.19
C LYS A 141 17.01 5.23 5.48
N ALA A 142 16.34 6.12 6.19
CA ALA A 142 15.65 5.79 7.43
C ALA A 142 14.51 4.77 7.24
N ILE A 143 13.84 4.77 6.08
CA ILE A 143 12.81 3.80 5.75
C ILE A 143 13.44 2.43 5.46
N ALA A 144 14.51 2.40 4.67
CA ALA A 144 15.25 1.18 4.38
C ALA A 144 15.80 0.53 5.66
N GLU A 145 16.46 1.32 6.52
CA GLU A 145 16.96 0.87 7.83
C GLU A 145 15.84 0.26 8.68
N LYS A 146 14.69 0.94 8.76
CA LYS A 146 13.56 0.45 9.57
C LYS A 146 13.00 -0.89 9.06
N ILE A 147 12.92 -1.09 7.74
CA ILE A 147 12.48 -2.36 7.16
C ILE A 147 13.46 -3.48 7.51
N VAL A 148 14.77 -3.23 7.36
CA VAL A 148 15.82 -4.20 7.69
C VAL A 148 15.84 -4.53 9.18
N ASP A 149 15.72 -3.52 10.05
CA ASP A 149 15.65 -3.71 11.51
C ASP A 149 14.46 -4.58 11.93
N GLN A 150 13.37 -4.57 11.16
CA GLN A 150 12.21 -5.43 11.36
C GLN A 150 12.35 -6.81 10.70
N GLY A 151 13.48 -7.10 10.07
CA GLY A 151 13.77 -8.38 9.43
C GLY A 151 13.10 -8.57 8.07
N GLY A 152 12.73 -7.49 7.40
CA GLY A 152 12.25 -7.47 6.01
C GLY A 152 13.35 -7.07 5.03
N ASP A 153 13.10 -7.31 3.75
CA ASP A 153 13.85 -6.80 2.62
C ASP A 153 13.09 -5.66 1.95
N TYR A 154 13.74 -4.90 1.08
CA TYR A 154 13.09 -3.79 0.39
C TYR A 154 13.40 -3.73 -1.10
N LEU A 155 12.46 -3.18 -1.86
CA LEU A 155 12.61 -2.75 -3.25
C LEU A 155 12.13 -1.31 -3.37
N LEU A 156 13.06 -0.37 -3.47
CA LEU A 156 12.77 1.07 -3.54
C LEU A 156 12.99 1.60 -4.95
N ALA A 157 12.01 2.33 -5.48
CA ALA A 157 12.17 3.01 -6.75
C ALA A 157 13.08 4.23 -6.57
N LEU A 158 14.03 4.42 -7.47
CA LEU A 158 14.96 5.54 -7.47
C LEU A 158 14.62 6.52 -8.58
N LYS A 159 14.52 7.80 -8.25
CA LYS A 159 14.26 8.90 -9.21
C LYS A 159 15.02 10.16 -8.80
N GLY A 160 14.82 11.26 -9.52
CA GLY A 160 15.50 12.54 -9.31
C GLY A 160 15.36 13.19 -7.92
N ASN A 161 14.50 12.67 -7.03
CA ASN A 161 14.46 13.10 -5.64
C ASN A 161 15.69 12.65 -4.83
N GLN A 162 16.45 11.68 -5.35
CA GLN A 162 17.74 11.22 -4.83
C GLN A 162 18.79 11.35 -5.96
N SER A 163 19.06 12.59 -6.39
CA SER A 163 19.82 12.86 -7.61
C SER A 163 21.23 12.25 -7.60
N SER A 164 21.98 12.39 -6.52
CA SER A 164 23.34 11.84 -6.44
C SER A 164 23.33 10.32 -6.57
N LEU A 165 22.48 9.64 -5.81
CA LEU A 165 22.34 8.18 -5.88
C LEU A 165 21.84 7.74 -7.26
N GLN A 166 20.94 8.51 -7.88
CA GLN A 166 20.45 8.22 -9.23
C GLN A 166 21.59 8.36 -10.27
N ASP A 167 22.43 9.36 -10.13
CA ASP A 167 23.57 9.58 -11.03
C ASP A 167 24.61 8.46 -10.88
N ASP A 168 24.90 8.02 -9.65
CA ASP A 168 25.81 6.90 -9.37
C ASP A 168 25.28 5.60 -9.99
N VAL A 169 23.98 5.28 -9.74
CA VAL A 169 23.35 4.09 -10.32
C VAL A 169 23.32 4.17 -11.86
N ARG A 170 23.02 5.34 -12.42
CA ARG A 170 23.03 5.51 -13.88
C ARG A 170 24.43 5.27 -14.46
N LEU A 171 25.47 5.83 -13.83
CA LEU A 171 26.86 5.65 -14.25
C LEU A 171 27.26 4.17 -14.22
N HIS A 172 26.85 3.44 -13.17
CA HIS A 172 27.11 2.01 -13.04
C HIS A 172 26.53 1.20 -14.22
N PHE A 173 25.33 1.57 -14.73
CA PHE A 173 24.72 0.88 -15.86
C PHE A 173 25.18 1.41 -17.24
N GLU A 174 25.57 2.68 -17.38
CA GLU A 174 26.06 3.26 -18.63
C GLU A 174 27.54 2.93 -18.88
N GLU A 175 28.36 2.93 -17.83
CA GLU A 175 29.80 2.68 -17.87
C GLU A 175 30.21 1.59 -16.87
N PRO A 176 29.67 0.35 -17.02
CA PRO A 176 29.97 -0.70 -16.05
C PRO A 176 31.44 -1.09 -16.07
N SER A 177 31.99 -1.41 -14.91
CA SER A 177 33.30 -2.03 -14.82
C SER A 177 33.32 -3.37 -15.60
N PRO A 178 34.47 -3.87 -16.04
CA PRO A 178 34.54 -5.17 -16.71
C PRO A 178 33.96 -6.31 -15.86
N GLN A 179 34.05 -6.21 -14.56
CA GLN A 179 33.52 -7.16 -13.60
C GLN A 179 32.01 -7.05 -13.48
N ALA A 180 31.47 -5.85 -13.31
CA ALA A 180 30.05 -5.58 -13.30
C ALA A 180 29.37 -6.00 -14.62
N SER A 181 29.98 -5.68 -15.77
CA SER A 181 29.48 -6.05 -17.08
C SER A 181 29.33 -7.56 -17.27
N SER A 182 30.21 -8.36 -16.68
CA SER A 182 30.15 -9.84 -16.76
C SER A 182 29.06 -10.45 -15.89
N GLN A 183 28.54 -9.71 -14.92
CA GLN A 183 27.52 -10.17 -13.97
C GLN A 183 26.14 -9.54 -14.23
N MET A 184 26.05 -8.63 -15.21
CA MET A 184 24.77 -8.02 -15.59
C MET A 184 23.89 -8.99 -16.37
N GLU A 185 22.68 -9.17 -15.88
CA GLU A 185 21.61 -9.83 -16.62
C GLU A 185 20.77 -8.78 -17.36
N GLN A 186 20.40 -9.07 -18.61
CA GLN A 186 19.59 -8.17 -19.43
C GLN A 186 18.38 -8.90 -20.01
N ALA A 187 17.24 -8.24 -20.00
CA ALA A 187 16.04 -8.69 -20.68
C ALA A 187 15.47 -7.58 -21.54
N GLU A 188 15.00 -7.92 -22.72
CA GLU A 188 14.34 -7.00 -23.63
C GLU A 188 12.96 -7.54 -23.99
N THR A 189 11.93 -6.69 -23.91
CA THR A 189 10.58 -7.02 -24.37
C THR A 189 10.15 -6.03 -25.45
N LEU A 190 9.45 -6.53 -26.46
CA LEU A 190 8.91 -5.74 -27.57
C LEU A 190 7.40 -5.88 -27.56
N ASP A 191 6.70 -4.81 -27.20
CA ASP A 191 5.25 -4.75 -27.21
C ASP A 191 4.73 -3.90 -28.39
N LYS A 192 3.68 -4.39 -29.04
CA LYS A 192 2.95 -3.66 -30.09
C LYS A 192 1.52 -3.41 -29.62
N GLY A 193 1.17 -2.15 -29.37
CA GLY A 193 -0.18 -1.77 -29.00
C GLY A 193 -0.51 -0.34 -29.45
N HIS A 194 -1.76 -0.09 -29.83
CA HIS A 194 -2.29 1.24 -30.16
C HIS A 194 -1.44 2.05 -31.17
N GLY A 195 -0.84 1.36 -32.17
CA GLY A 195 -0.01 2.02 -33.19
C GLY A 195 1.39 2.42 -32.74
N ARG A 196 1.83 1.96 -31.57
CA ARG A 196 3.19 2.18 -31.03
C ARG A 196 3.92 0.85 -30.89
N VAL A 197 5.24 0.91 -31.07
CA VAL A 197 6.14 -0.17 -30.70
C VAL A 197 6.91 0.30 -29.48
N GLU A 198 6.78 -0.42 -28.39
CA GLU A 198 7.52 -0.17 -27.15
C GLU A 198 8.59 -1.23 -26.97
N VAL A 199 9.84 -0.79 -26.84
CA VAL A 199 10.97 -1.64 -26.46
C VAL A 199 11.30 -1.32 -25.02
N ARG A 200 11.20 -2.33 -24.15
CA ARG A 200 11.56 -2.20 -22.74
C ARG A 200 12.80 -3.05 -22.49
N ARG A 201 13.83 -2.41 -21.93
CA ARG A 201 15.05 -3.09 -21.50
C ARG A 201 15.12 -3.03 -19.98
N CYS A 202 15.40 -4.17 -19.38
CA CYS A 202 15.68 -4.29 -17.95
C CYS A 202 17.09 -4.85 -17.79
N CYS A 203 17.89 -4.18 -16.98
CA CYS A 203 19.22 -4.64 -16.61
C CYS A 203 19.26 -4.86 -15.11
N VAL A 204 19.83 -5.97 -14.66
CA VAL A 204 20.04 -6.29 -13.25
C VAL A 204 21.52 -6.47 -12.99
N SER A 205 22.02 -5.86 -11.94
CA SER A 205 23.40 -6.02 -11.47
C SER A 205 23.40 -6.42 -10.00
N THR A 206 24.26 -7.36 -9.65
CA THR A 206 24.51 -7.78 -8.25
C THR A 206 25.83 -7.22 -7.71
N ASP A 207 26.61 -6.55 -8.54
CA ASP A 207 27.90 -5.94 -8.22
C ASP A 207 27.64 -4.48 -7.78
N ILE A 208 27.24 -4.32 -6.54
CA ILE A 208 27.00 -3.01 -5.90
C ILE A 208 27.86 -2.99 -4.63
N ASP A 209 28.98 -2.28 -4.70
CA ASP A 209 29.84 -1.95 -3.56
C ASP A 209 29.50 -0.55 -3.00
#